data_d65969b63a2e703adf5e63276e7a9591
#
_entry.id   d65969b63a2e703adf5e63276e7a9591
#
_cell.length_a   1.000
_cell.length_b   1.000
_cell.length_c   1.000
_cell.angle_alpha   90.00
_cell.angle_beta   90.00
_cell.angle_gamma   90.00
#
_symmetry.space_group_name_H-M   'P 1'
#
loop_
_entity.id
_entity.type
_entity.pdbx_description
1 polymer ?
#
loop_
_entity_poly.entity_id
_entity_poly.type
_entity_poly.pdbx_seq_one_letter_code
_entity_poly.pdbx_strand_id
1 'polypeptide(L)'
;MSDMPKNESHLYQNTQSYAHLITERHAMLKPNMHHPYQLGASLYMPATRQDIWQVIKRDKLPTINSIIICLEDAVSHNDVELALERLQTLLYTWATHVDSINEPTQQAETQQTKIQTEQPTRPLVFVRPRHPAMLEQLSGFTHIDLIDGFVMPKVDMYSLSNWRMACQNLSTDMLLMPTLETAALFNPHHNQELAIGFKEAFSQPVFALRIGGNDLFAALRLRRPKNSLVYDTPVGTLAYQLLG
;
A
#
# COMPACT_ATOMS: atom_id res chain seq x y z
N MET A 1 -17.16 51.02 -10.33
CA MET A 1 -17.35 49.72 -10.95
C MET A 1 -15.96 49.21 -11.27
N SER A 2 -15.43 48.35 -10.43
CA SER A 2 -14.06 47.83 -10.51
C SER A 2 -14.10 46.44 -11.14
N ASP A 3 -13.34 46.27 -12.22
CA ASP A 3 -13.17 45.03 -12.93
C ASP A 3 -12.52 43.95 -12.01
N MET A 4 -13.21 42.85 -11.83
CA MET A 4 -12.65 41.63 -11.25
C MET A 4 -11.76 40.91 -12.26
N PRO A 5 -10.63 40.35 -11.85
CA PRO A 5 -9.69 39.71 -12.77
C PRO A 5 -10.23 38.38 -13.27
N LYS A 6 -10.18 38.20 -14.61
CA LYS A 6 -10.62 36.99 -15.38
C LYS A 6 -9.73 35.74 -15.17
N ASN A 7 -9.02 35.61 -14.08
CA ASN A 7 -8.00 34.54 -13.93
C ASN A 7 -8.46 33.31 -13.11
N GLU A 8 -9.67 33.35 -12.55
CA GLU A 8 -10.15 32.18 -11.77
C GLU A 8 -10.80 31.07 -12.63
N SER A 9 -11.25 31.39 -13.85
CA SER A 9 -11.91 30.41 -14.72
C SER A 9 -10.97 29.34 -15.28
N HIS A 10 -9.69 29.64 -15.45
CA HIS A 10 -8.70 28.70 -15.97
C HIS A 10 -8.23 27.65 -14.94
N LEU A 11 -8.23 28.00 -13.66
CA LEU A 11 -7.90 27.05 -12.59
C LEU A 11 -9.01 26.01 -12.38
N TYR A 12 -10.27 26.42 -12.48
CA TYR A 12 -11.42 25.49 -12.37
C TYR A 12 -11.57 24.58 -13.59
N GLN A 13 -11.26 25.05 -14.77
CA GLN A 13 -11.27 24.21 -15.98
C GLN A 13 -10.13 23.17 -15.97
N ASN A 14 -8.96 23.50 -15.44
CA ASN A 14 -7.87 22.55 -15.30
C ASN A 14 -8.18 21.45 -14.25
N THR A 15 -8.79 21.78 -13.11
CA THR A 15 -9.16 20.79 -12.10
C THR A 15 -10.23 19.81 -12.59
N GLN A 16 -11.21 20.28 -13.39
CA GLN A 16 -12.18 19.38 -14.02
C GLN A 16 -11.53 18.48 -15.10
N SER A 17 -10.58 19.01 -15.87
CA SER A 17 -9.81 18.25 -16.86
C SER A 17 -8.95 17.16 -16.21
N TYR A 18 -8.29 17.45 -15.08
CA TYR A 18 -7.54 16.46 -14.33
C TYR A 18 -8.43 15.39 -13.70
N ALA A 19 -9.57 15.77 -13.14
CA ALA A 19 -10.56 14.83 -12.62
C ALA A 19 -11.11 13.91 -13.71
N HIS A 20 -11.38 14.43 -14.91
CA HIS A 20 -11.84 13.66 -16.07
C HIS A 20 -10.76 12.70 -16.59
N LEU A 21 -9.51 13.16 -16.71
CA LEU A 21 -8.37 12.32 -17.08
C LEU A 21 -8.08 11.21 -16.05
N ILE A 22 -8.25 11.48 -14.77
CA ILE A 22 -8.16 10.47 -13.71
C ILE A 22 -9.30 9.46 -13.87
N THR A 23 -10.52 9.91 -14.15
CA THR A 23 -11.70 9.05 -14.31
C THR A 23 -11.62 8.19 -15.59
N GLU A 24 -11.16 8.74 -16.70
CA GLU A 24 -10.97 7.98 -17.95
C GLU A 24 -9.81 6.97 -17.84
N ARG A 25 -8.70 7.33 -17.18
CA ARG A 25 -7.64 6.37 -16.86
C ARG A 25 -8.14 5.24 -15.97
N HIS A 26 -9.02 5.54 -15.01
CA HIS A 26 -9.62 4.52 -14.13
C HIS A 26 -10.59 3.61 -14.88
N ALA A 27 -11.30 4.10 -15.89
CA ALA A 27 -12.17 3.29 -16.76
C ALA A 27 -11.38 2.31 -17.66
N MET A 28 -10.09 2.56 -17.91
CA MET A 28 -9.19 1.66 -18.63
C MET A 28 -8.51 0.63 -17.71
N LEU A 29 -8.61 0.77 -16.39
CA LEU A 29 -8.08 -0.17 -15.43
C LEU A 29 -9.04 -1.37 -15.33
N LYS A 30 -8.46 -2.58 -15.25
CA LYS A 30 -9.22 -3.84 -15.15
C LYS A 30 -10.36 -3.73 -14.13
N PRO A 31 -11.56 -4.29 -14.39
CA PRO A 31 -12.76 -4.12 -13.55
C PRO A 31 -12.62 -4.54 -12.06
N ASN A 32 -11.51 -5.15 -11.67
CA ASN A 32 -11.21 -5.61 -10.32
C ASN A 32 -10.09 -4.84 -9.61
N MET A 33 -9.60 -3.72 -10.18
CA MET A 33 -8.59 -2.93 -9.46
C MET A 33 -9.23 -2.12 -8.35
N HIS A 34 -8.75 -2.36 -7.14
CA HIS A 34 -9.11 -1.56 -5.98
C HIS A 34 -8.68 -0.09 -6.17
N HIS A 35 -9.50 0.84 -5.72
CA HIS A 35 -9.13 2.25 -5.72
C HIS A 35 -8.27 2.58 -4.49
N PRO A 36 -7.20 3.39 -4.60
CA PRO A 36 -6.34 3.71 -3.45
C PRO A 36 -7.06 4.26 -2.22
N TYR A 37 -8.17 4.97 -2.39
CA TYR A 37 -9.00 5.46 -1.28
C TYR A 37 -9.65 4.34 -0.45
N GLN A 38 -9.73 3.12 -0.98
CA GLN A 38 -10.23 1.95 -0.23
C GLN A 38 -9.28 1.54 0.90
N LEU A 39 -8.00 1.96 0.85
CA LEU A 39 -7.06 1.74 1.94
C LEU A 39 -7.57 2.30 3.28
N GLY A 40 -8.25 3.45 3.24
CA GLY A 40 -8.62 4.17 4.45
C GLY A 40 -7.40 4.40 5.35
N ALA A 41 -7.58 4.29 6.66
CA ALA A 41 -6.49 4.28 7.62
C ALA A 41 -5.89 2.87 7.71
N SER A 42 -4.72 2.66 7.10
CA SER A 42 -4.03 1.36 7.14
C SER A 42 -3.43 1.08 8.52
N LEU A 43 -3.76 -0.06 9.12
CA LEU A 43 -3.23 -0.47 10.41
C LEU A 43 -1.95 -1.29 10.23
N TYR A 44 -0.85 -0.82 10.80
CA TYR A 44 0.39 -1.60 10.89
C TYR A 44 0.31 -2.62 12.03
N MET A 45 0.59 -3.88 11.72
CA MET A 45 0.60 -4.99 12.67
C MET A 45 1.94 -5.72 12.57
N PRO A 46 2.73 -5.83 13.66
CA PRO A 46 3.91 -6.69 13.64
C PRO A 46 3.53 -8.11 13.23
N ALA A 47 4.31 -8.75 12.35
CA ALA A 47 4.04 -10.13 11.93
C ALA A 47 4.11 -11.15 13.09
N THR A 48 4.70 -10.74 14.22
CA THR A 48 4.74 -11.53 15.47
C THR A 48 3.41 -11.54 16.24
N ARG A 49 2.40 -10.72 15.85
CA ARG A 49 1.07 -10.72 16.50
C ARG A 49 0.30 -12.00 16.21
N GLN A 50 -0.43 -12.48 17.22
CA GLN A 50 -1.21 -13.71 17.13
C GLN A 50 -2.64 -13.50 16.63
N ASP A 51 -3.13 -12.26 16.65
CA ASP A 51 -4.51 -11.94 16.35
C ASP A 51 -4.74 -11.36 14.93
N ILE A 52 -3.73 -11.48 14.04
CA ILE A 52 -3.84 -10.99 12.65
C ILE A 52 -4.98 -11.70 11.92
N TRP A 53 -5.12 -13.02 12.12
CA TRP A 53 -6.18 -13.80 11.51
C TRP A 53 -7.58 -13.34 11.91
N GLN A 54 -7.80 -13.00 13.19
CA GLN A 54 -9.09 -12.45 13.65
C GLN A 54 -9.39 -11.09 13.01
N VAL A 55 -8.36 -10.29 12.73
CA VAL A 55 -8.55 -9.01 12.03
C VAL A 55 -8.89 -9.24 10.55
N ILE A 56 -8.24 -10.19 9.88
CA ILE A 56 -8.55 -10.55 8.48
C ILE A 56 -9.98 -11.04 8.36
N LYS A 57 -10.46 -11.88 9.27
CA LYS A 57 -11.85 -12.36 9.30
C LYS A 57 -12.88 -11.33 9.76
N ARG A 58 -12.45 -10.13 10.17
CA ARG A 58 -13.29 -9.09 10.77
C ARG A 58 -13.92 -9.47 12.13
N ASP A 59 -13.46 -10.54 12.78
CA ASP A 59 -13.84 -10.86 14.17
C ASP A 59 -13.32 -9.80 15.13
N LYS A 60 -12.22 -9.15 14.75
CA LYS A 60 -11.60 -8.03 15.46
C LYS A 60 -11.45 -6.85 14.49
N LEU A 61 -11.71 -5.64 14.98
CA LEU A 61 -11.62 -4.41 14.18
C LEU A 61 -12.45 -4.49 12.87
N PRO A 62 -13.75 -4.74 12.94
CA PRO A 62 -14.58 -5.05 11.76
C PRO A 62 -14.66 -3.91 10.74
N THR A 63 -14.35 -2.68 11.13
CA THR A 63 -14.40 -1.49 10.26
C THR A 63 -13.07 -1.15 9.60
N ILE A 64 -12.00 -1.90 9.87
CA ILE A 64 -10.69 -1.64 9.25
C ILE A 64 -10.74 -1.95 7.75
N ASN A 65 -10.22 -1.03 6.91
CA ASN A 65 -10.23 -1.22 5.47
C ASN A 65 -8.95 -1.88 4.94
N SER A 66 -7.83 -1.65 5.62
CA SER A 66 -6.55 -2.27 5.23
C SER A 66 -5.64 -2.49 6.42
N ILE A 67 -4.83 -3.55 6.34
CA ILE A 67 -3.77 -3.87 7.29
C ILE A 67 -2.44 -4.03 6.57
N ILE A 68 -1.37 -3.74 7.28
CA ILE A 68 0.00 -3.95 6.81
C ILE A 68 0.71 -4.84 7.83
N ILE A 69 0.97 -6.09 7.45
CA ILE A 69 1.74 -7.04 8.23
C ILE A 69 3.22 -6.65 8.11
N CYS A 70 3.78 -6.10 9.17
CA CYS A 70 5.10 -5.50 9.16
C CYS A 70 6.16 -6.51 9.61
N LEU A 71 7.17 -6.71 8.77
CA LEU A 71 8.39 -7.48 9.05
C LEU A 71 9.59 -6.55 9.28
N GLU A 72 9.42 -5.23 9.17
CA GLU A 72 10.47 -4.22 9.27
C GLU A 72 10.50 -3.58 10.66
N ASP A 73 10.18 -2.28 10.78
CA ASP A 73 10.35 -1.48 12.01
C ASP A 73 9.58 -2.00 13.23
N ALA A 74 8.47 -2.71 13.01
CA ALA A 74 7.63 -3.24 14.08
C ALA A 74 8.12 -4.60 14.62
N VAL A 75 9.17 -5.19 14.03
CA VAL A 75 9.75 -6.47 14.42
C VAL A 75 11.23 -6.28 14.75
N SER A 76 11.67 -6.75 15.90
CA SER A 76 13.09 -6.70 16.27
C SER A 76 13.93 -7.58 15.33
N HIS A 77 15.24 -7.30 15.24
CA HIS A 77 16.12 -8.12 14.41
C HIS A 77 16.15 -9.59 14.86
N ASN A 78 16.03 -9.84 16.16
CA ASN A 78 16.05 -11.20 16.73
C ASN A 78 14.75 -11.98 16.48
N ASP A 79 13.65 -11.28 16.17
CA ASP A 79 12.33 -11.88 15.99
C ASP A 79 11.97 -12.09 14.51
N VAL A 80 12.89 -11.83 13.57
CA VAL A 80 12.62 -11.90 12.12
C VAL A 80 12.22 -13.32 11.71
N GLU A 81 12.95 -14.33 12.15
CA GLU A 81 12.65 -15.73 11.82
C GLU A 81 11.26 -16.12 12.34
N LEU A 82 10.96 -15.80 13.59
CA LEU A 82 9.64 -16.02 14.18
C LEU A 82 8.53 -15.29 13.40
N ALA A 83 8.79 -14.08 12.95
CA ALA A 83 7.84 -13.29 12.18
C ALA A 83 7.55 -13.92 10.80
N LEU A 84 8.57 -14.44 10.12
CA LEU A 84 8.45 -15.17 8.85
C LEU A 84 7.67 -16.48 9.03
N GLU A 85 7.98 -17.25 10.06
CA GLU A 85 7.28 -18.49 10.42
C GLU A 85 5.78 -18.24 10.69
N ARG A 86 5.48 -17.20 11.44
CA ARG A 86 4.09 -16.80 11.73
C ARG A 86 3.34 -16.31 10.49
N LEU A 87 4.00 -15.57 9.63
CA LEU A 87 3.40 -15.17 8.36
C LEU A 87 3.07 -16.40 7.51
N GLN A 88 3.99 -17.36 7.39
CA GLN A 88 3.74 -18.59 6.64
C GLN A 88 2.58 -19.41 7.26
N THR A 89 2.53 -19.52 8.58
CA THR A 89 1.44 -20.19 9.29
C THR A 89 0.09 -19.49 9.06
N LEU A 90 0.09 -18.15 9.05
CA LEU A 90 -1.09 -17.36 8.75
C LEU A 90 -1.62 -17.63 7.34
N LEU A 91 -0.73 -17.69 6.34
CA LEU A 91 -1.10 -17.97 4.95
C LEU A 91 -1.70 -19.37 4.79
N TYR A 92 -1.14 -20.39 5.44
CA TYR A 92 -1.73 -21.73 5.46
C TYR A 92 -3.12 -21.76 6.13
N THR A 93 -3.26 -21.09 7.27
CA THR A 93 -4.55 -20.98 7.98
C THR A 93 -5.59 -20.30 7.09
N TRP A 94 -5.19 -19.26 6.37
CA TRP A 94 -6.07 -18.53 5.47
C TRP A 94 -6.49 -19.41 4.28
N ALA A 95 -5.55 -20.08 3.63
CA ALA A 95 -5.83 -20.99 2.50
C ALA A 95 -6.83 -22.10 2.91
N THR A 96 -6.59 -22.76 4.05
CA THR A 96 -7.50 -23.80 4.57
C THR A 96 -8.91 -23.25 4.80
N HIS A 97 -9.03 -22.00 5.27
CA HIS A 97 -10.33 -21.38 5.48
C HIS A 97 -11.06 -21.10 4.14
N VAL A 98 -10.33 -20.61 3.13
CA VAL A 98 -10.88 -20.36 1.78
C VAL A 98 -11.36 -21.67 1.16
N ASP A 99 -10.59 -22.75 1.26
CA ASP A 99 -10.95 -24.06 0.74
C ASP A 99 -12.21 -24.62 1.41
N SER A 100 -12.34 -24.44 2.72
CA SER A 100 -13.54 -24.90 3.48
C SER A 100 -14.85 -24.18 3.08
N ILE A 101 -14.75 -22.95 2.57
CA ILE A 101 -15.92 -22.19 2.09
C ILE A 101 -16.32 -22.63 0.67
N ASN A 102 -15.36 -23.06 -0.12
CA ASN A 102 -15.55 -23.47 -1.53
C ASN A 102 -16.02 -24.93 -1.69
N GLU A 103 -16.09 -25.72 -0.63
CA GLU A 103 -16.71 -27.05 -0.73
C GLU A 103 -18.22 -26.90 -0.99
N PRO A 104 -18.76 -27.53 -2.05
CA PRO A 104 -20.17 -27.40 -2.41
C PRO A 104 -21.04 -28.05 -1.33
N THR A 105 -21.52 -27.25 -0.41
CA THR A 105 -22.63 -27.66 0.46
C THR A 105 -23.89 -27.80 -0.41
N GLN A 106 -24.44 -28.99 -0.55
CA GLN A 106 -25.62 -29.33 -1.38
C GLN A 106 -26.94 -28.68 -0.91
N GLN A 107 -26.92 -27.46 -0.39
CA GLN A 107 -28.12 -26.72 0.02
C GLN A 107 -27.93 -25.21 -0.10
N ALA A 108 -27.95 -24.68 -1.32
CA ALA A 108 -28.26 -23.27 -1.55
C ALA A 108 -28.63 -22.98 -3.01
N GLU A 109 -29.65 -23.64 -3.52
CA GLU A 109 -30.46 -23.05 -4.59
C GLU A 109 -31.53 -22.17 -3.94
N THR A 110 -31.51 -20.92 -4.22
CA THR A 110 -32.52 -19.86 -4.10
C THR A 110 -32.09 -18.70 -3.25
N GLN A 111 -31.47 -17.71 -3.88
CA GLN A 111 -31.77 -16.29 -3.70
C GLN A 111 -30.86 -15.42 -4.58
N GLN A 112 -31.21 -15.31 -5.84
CA GLN A 112 -30.85 -14.15 -6.67
C GLN A 112 -31.73 -12.98 -6.25
N THR A 113 -31.12 -11.89 -5.97
CA THR A 113 -31.55 -10.48 -6.07
C THR A 113 -31.27 -9.70 -4.79
N LYS A 114 -30.13 -9.01 -4.78
CA LYS A 114 -30.00 -7.62 -4.30
C LYS A 114 -28.58 -7.15 -4.56
N ILE A 115 -28.43 -6.22 -5.49
CA ILE A 115 -27.21 -5.39 -5.62
C ILE A 115 -27.17 -4.55 -4.33
N GLN A 116 -26.58 -5.10 -3.30
CA GLN A 116 -26.12 -4.34 -2.14
C GLN A 116 -24.65 -4.03 -2.42
N THR A 117 -24.25 -2.79 -2.21
CA THR A 117 -22.86 -2.36 -2.07
C THR A 117 -22.26 -3.09 -0.88
N GLU A 118 -21.93 -4.37 -1.06
CA GLU A 118 -21.33 -5.19 -0.01
C GLU A 118 -19.95 -4.64 0.30
N GLN A 119 -19.73 -4.32 1.57
CA GLN A 119 -18.37 -4.07 2.05
C GLN A 119 -17.53 -5.31 1.73
N PRO A 120 -16.27 -5.14 1.30
CA PRO A 120 -15.42 -6.28 1.02
C PRO A 120 -15.40 -7.23 2.21
N THR A 121 -15.49 -8.52 1.96
CA THR A 121 -15.60 -9.57 2.99
C THR A 121 -14.42 -9.58 3.97
N ARG A 122 -13.27 -9.01 3.57
CA ARG A 122 -12.05 -8.85 4.37
C ARG A 122 -11.40 -7.48 4.13
N PRO A 123 -10.52 -6.98 5.01
CA PRO A 123 -9.67 -5.84 4.72
C PRO A 123 -8.67 -6.17 3.61
N LEU A 124 -8.14 -5.15 2.94
CA LEU A 124 -6.95 -5.29 2.11
C LEU A 124 -5.75 -5.65 3.00
N VAL A 125 -4.97 -6.63 2.57
CA VAL A 125 -3.83 -7.16 3.34
C VAL A 125 -2.53 -6.95 2.56
N PHE A 126 -1.63 -6.18 3.13
CA PHE A 126 -0.30 -5.96 2.59
C PHE A 126 0.77 -6.52 3.53
N VAL A 127 1.90 -6.91 2.95
CA VAL A 127 3.10 -7.27 3.73
C VAL A 127 4.19 -6.22 3.50
N ARG A 128 4.86 -5.79 4.56
CA ARG A 128 6.03 -4.89 4.49
C ARG A 128 7.30 -5.67 4.80
N PRO A 129 8.09 -6.08 3.79
CA PRO A 129 9.41 -6.67 3.97
C PRO A 129 10.41 -5.62 4.48
N ARG A 130 11.57 -6.06 4.97
CA ARG A 130 12.66 -5.16 5.42
C ARG A 130 13.44 -4.55 4.25
N HIS A 131 13.65 -5.34 3.20
CA HIS A 131 14.52 -5.01 2.07
C HIS A 131 14.17 -5.91 0.87
N PRO A 132 14.70 -5.60 -0.33
CA PRO A 132 14.41 -6.36 -1.55
C PRO A 132 14.64 -7.87 -1.44
N ALA A 133 15.74 -8.32 -0.86
CA ALA A 133 16.04 -9.74 -0.71
C ALA A 133 14.99 -10.49 0.16
N MET A 134 14.40 -9.82 1.15
CA MET A 134 13.29 -10.42 1.90
C MET A 134 12.02 -10.50 1.06
N LEU A 135 11.73 -9.51 0.20
CA LEU A 135 10.62 -9.59 -0.75
C LEU A 135 10.78 -10.80 -1.69
N GLU A 136 11.97 -11.00 -2.23
CA GLU A 136 12.31 -12.15 -3.07
C GLU A 136 12.08 -13.47 -2.31
N GLN A 137 12.50 -13.57 -1.05
CA GLN A 137 12.21 -14.72 -0.18
C GLN A 137 10.69 -14.93 -0.01
N LEU A 138 9.93 -13.86 0.26
CA LEU A 138 8.48 -13.92 0.45
C LEU A 138 7.73 -14.30 -0.82
N SER A 139 8.23 -13.95 -2.00
CA SER A 139 7.63 -14.35 -3.28
C SER A 139 7.59 -15.88 -3.48
N GLY A 140 8.46 -16.62 -2.78
CA GLY A 140 8.46 -18.07 -2.74
C GLY A 140 7.56 -18.71 -1.67
N PHE A 141 6.87 -17.91 -0.85
CA PHE A 141 5.98 -18.47 0.18
C PHE A 141 4.73 -19.07 -0.43
N THR A 142 4.36 -20.27 0.01
CA THR A 142 3.11 -20.92 -0.41
C THR A 142 1.92 -20.02 0.03
N HIS A 143 0.97 -19.85 -0.88
CA HIS A 143 -0.23 -19.02 -0.68
C HIS A 143 0.04 -17.51 -0.48
N ILE A 144 1.19 -17.00 -0.91
CA ILE A 144 1.47 -15.56 -0.86
C ILE A 144 0.51 -14.74 -1.73
N ASP A 145 -0.10 -15.36 -2.73
CA ASP A 145 -1.12 -14.80 -3.61
C ASP A 145 -2.45 -14.44 -2.89
N LEU A 146 -2.65 -14.91 -1.65
CA LEU A 146 -3.80 -14.51 -0.82
C LEU A 146 -3.72 -13.06 -0.33
N ILE A 147 -2.52 -12.47 -0.24
CA ILE A 147 -2.39 -11.05 0.11
C ILE A 147 -2.65 -10.17 -1.11
N ASP A 148 -3.00 -8.91 -0.87
CA ASP A 148 -3.26 -7.96 -1.95
C ASP A 148 -1.99 -7.31 -2.50
N GLY A 149 -0.89 -7.29 -1.74
CA GLY A 149 0.37 -6.72 -2.23
C GLY A 149 1.41 -6.43 -1.16
N PHE A 150 2.37 -5.57 -1.53
CA PHE A 150 3.52 -5.26 -0.68
C PHE A 150 3.71 -3.77 -0.47
N VAL A 151 4.11 -3.39 0.76
CA VAL A 151 4.64 -2.06 1.08
C VAL A 151 6.16 -2.12 1.03
N MET A 152 6.77 -1.44 0.09
CA MET A 152 8.22 -1.45 -0.10
C MET A 152 8.86 -0.27 0.66
N PRO A 153 9.62 -0.51 1.72
CA PRO A 153 10.29 0.57 2.47
C PRO A 153 11.46 1.15 1.70
N LYS A 154 11.78 2.41 1.98
CA LYS A 154 13.03 3.09 1.59
C LYS A 154 13.32 3.00 0.08
N VAL A 155 12.26 3.17 -0.74
CA VAL A 155 12.41 3.18 -2.19
C VAL A 155 12.94 4.54 -2.64
N ASP A 156 14.01 4.51 -3.42
CA ASP A 156 14.62 5.66 -4.09
C ASP A 156 15.33 5.19 -5.38
N MET A 157 15.95 6.10 -6.11
CA MET A 157 16.65 5.77 -7.36
C MET A 157 17.76 4.75 -7.18
N TYR A 158 18.42 4.73 -6.00
CA TYR A 158 19.54 3.81 -5.73
C TYR A 158 19.06 2.39 -5.42
N SER A 159 17.87 2.25 -4.83
CA SER A 159 17.26 0.96 -4.46
C SER A 159 16.29 0.41 -5.51
N LEU A 160 15.83 1.24 -6.46
CA LEU A 160 14.75 0.89 -7.40
C LEU A 160 15.06 -0.37 -8.22
N SER A 161 16.30 -0.53 -8.69
CA SER A 161 16.71 -1.71 -9.47
C SER A 161 16.64 -3.00 -8.66
N ASN A 162 17.00 -2.95 -7.37
CA ASN A 162 16.93 -4.10 -6.47
C ASN A 162 15.47 -4.46 -6.16
N TRP A 163 14.60 -3.48 -5.96
CA TRP A 163 13.16 -3.70 -5.79
C TRP A 163 12.53 -4.29 -7.05
N ARG A 164 12.93 -3.79 -8.23
CA ARG A 164 12.49 -4.34 -9.51
C ARG A 164 12.83 -5.83 -9.63
N MET A 165 14.07 -6.22 -9.33
CA MET A 165 14.50 -7.63 -9.37
C MET A 165 13.70 -8.47 -8.40
N ALA A 166 13.50 -8.01 -7.17
CA ALA A 166 12.74 -8.73 -6.16
C ALA A 166 11.26 -8.96 -6.53
N CYS A 167 10.69 -8.08 -7.37
CA CYS A 167 9.30 -8.19 -7.82
C CYS A 167 9.12 -9.11 -9.04
N GLN A 168 10.18 -9.60 -9.68
CA GLN A 168 10.08 -10.36 -10.94
C GLN A 168 9.24 -11.64 -10.84
N ASN A 169 9.26 -12.29 -9.67
CA ASN A 169 8.53 -13.54 -9.43
C ASN A 169 7.14 -13.34 -8.82
N LEU A 170 6.73 -12.10 -8.58
CA LEU A 170 5.38 -11.80 -8.08
C LEU A 170 4.36 -11.83 -9.22
N SER A 171 3.13 -12.23 -8.89
CA SER A 171 1.99 -12.07 -9.81
C SER A 171 1.85 -10.61 -10.24
N THR A 172 1.46 -10.40 -11.50
CA THR A 172 1.19 -9.05 -12.04
C THR A 172 0.00 -8.34 -11.38
N ASP A 173 -0.83 -9.08 -10.65
CA ASP A 173 -1.99 -8.52 -9.95
C ASP A 173 -1.64 -8.03 -8.53
N MET A 174 -0.42 -8.30 -8.03
CA MET A 174 0.05 -7.81 -6.74
C MET A 174 0.19 -6.29 -6.74
N LEU A 175 -0.40 -5.64 -5.75
CA LEU A 175 -0.35 -4.19 -5.59
C LEU A 175 0.97 -3.77 -4.91
N LEU A 176 1.65 -2.77 -5.45
CA LEU A 176 2.87 -2.24 -4.85
C LEU A 176 2.64 -0.86 -4.23
N MET A 177 3.13 -0.67 -3.02
CA MET A 177 3.11 0.62 -2.32
C MET A 177 4.54 1.03 -1.92
N PRO A 178 5.30 1.69 -2.81
CA PRO A 178 6.61 2.25 -2.48
C PRO A 178 6.51 3.31 -1.38
N THR A 179 7.40 3.25 -0.39
CA THR A 179 7.51 4.25 0.66
C THR A 179 8.73 5.14 0.41
N LEU A 180 8.46 6.43 0.23
CA LEU A 180 9.46 7.46 -0.01
C LEU A 180 9.84 8.05 1.35
N GLU A 181 10.98 7.66 1.87
CA GLU A 181 11.38 7.95 3.25
C GLU A 181 12.90 8.09 3.41
N THR A 182 13.64 8.18 2.29
CA THR A 182 15.07 8.44 2.29
C THR A 182 15.41 9.92 2.09
N ALA A 183 16.62 10.32 2.39
CA ALA A 183 17.10 11.69 2.15
C ALA A 183 17.02 12.10 0.66
N ALA A 184 16.98 11.13 -0.27
CA ALA A 184 16.88 11.37 -1.70
C ALA A 184 15.57 12.11 -2.06
N LEU A 185 14.50 11.96 -1.26
CA LEU A 185 13.22 12.67 -1.46
C LEU A 185 13.38 14.20 -1.50
N PHE A 186 14.36 14.75 -0.77
CA PHE A 186 14.61 16.18 -0.73
C PHE A 186 15.37 16.73 -1.95
N ASN A 187 15.69 15.87 -2.91
CA ASN A 187 16.29 16.25 -4.18
C ASN A 187 15.25 16.15 -5.32
N PRO A 188 14.73 17.28 -5.86
CA PRO A 188 13.70 17.26 -6.91
C PRO A 188 14.13 16.51 -8.18
N HIS A 189 15.43 16.54 -8.50
CA HIS A 189 15.94 15.82 -9.67
C HIS A 189 15.82 14.30 -9.50
N HIS A 190 16.17 13.76 -8.32
CA HIS A 190 15.97 12.35 -8.01
C HIS A 190 14.48 11.95 -8.04
N ASN A 191 13.58 12.83 -7.62
CA ASN A 191 12.14 12.55 -7.66
C ASN A 191 11.62 12.45 -9.10
N GLN A 192 12.11 13.31 -10.00
CA GLN A 192 11.75 13.23 -11.42
C GLN A 192 12.24 11.92 -12.06
N GLU A 193 13.50 11.55 -11.81
CA GLU A 193 14.06 10.28 -12.28
C GLU A 193 13.30 9.08 -11.71
N LEU A 194 12.97 9.12 -10.42
CA LEU A 194 12.21 8.07 -9.75
C LEU A 194 10.79 7.94 -10.33
N ALA A 195 10.13 9.06 -10.63
CA ALA A 195 8.80 9.06 -11.24
C ALA A 195 8.81 8.44 -12.66
N ILE A 196 9.87 8.66 -13.43
CA ILE A 196 10.08 7.98 -14.72
C ILE A 196 10.34 6.49 -14.46
N GLY A 197 11.25 6.19 -13.54
CA GLY A 197 11.63 4.83 -13.19
C GLY A 197 10.44 3.96 -12.75
N PHE A 198 9.50 4.49 -11.99
CA PHE A 198 8.30 3.74 -11.58
C PHE A 198 7.41 3.29 -12.74
N LYS A 199 7.39 4.02 -13.85
CA LYS A 199 6.60 3.65 -15.02
C LYS A 199 7.15 2.43 -15.75
N GLU A 200 8.44 2.16 -15.57
CA GLU A 200 9.17 1.13 -16.32
C GLU A 200 9.68 0.00 -15.43
N ALA A 201 9.74 0.22 -14.11
CA ALA A 201 10.38 -0.71 -13.20
C ALA A 201 9.57 -1.97 -12.91
N PHE A 202 8.24 -1.86 -12.85
CA PHE A 202 7.38 -2.92 -12.34
C PHE A 202 6.35 -3.38 -13.35
N SER A 203 6.13 -4.70 -13.45
CA SER A 203 4.99 -5.29 -14.15
C SER A 203 3.71 -5.19 -13.32
N GLN A 204 3.87 -5.04 -12.00
CA GLN A 204 2.81 -4.88 -11.02
C GLN A 204 2.36 -3.42 -10.95
N PRO A 205 1.09 -3.14 -10.64
CA PRO A 205 0.60 -1.77 -10.48
C PRO A 205 1.19 -1.12 -9.22
N VAL A 206 1.74 0.08 -9.36
CA VAL A 206 2.02 0.97 -8.23
C VAL A 206 0.69 1.56 -7.78
N PHE A 207 0.17 1.04 -6.68
CA PHE A 207 -1.18 1.33 -6.18
C PHE A 207 -1.25 2.68 -5.45
N ALA A 208 -0.26 2.96 -4.63
CA ALA A 208 -0.11 4.22 -3.91
C ALA A 208 1.35 4.47 -3.55
N LEU A 209 1.76 5.73 -3.53
CA LEU A 209 3.01 6.15 -2.92
C LEU A 209 2.78 6.48 -1.44
N ARG A 210 3.68 6.04 -0.59
CA ARG A 210 3.65 6.31 0.85
C ARG A 210 4.80 7.24 1.22
N ILE A 211 4.58 8.06 2.23
CA ILE A 211 5.60 8.95 2.81
C ILE A 211 5.90 8.47 4.23
N GLY A 212 7.16 8.09 4.51
CA GLY A 212 7.63 7.66 5.82
C GLY A 212 8.11 8.84 6.66
N GLY A 213 7.19 9.57 7.28
CA GLY A 213 7.50 10.82 7.96
C GLY A 213 8.56 10.72 9.06
N ASN A 214 8.57 9.65 9.87
CA ASN A 214 9.57 9.50 10.94
C ASN A 214 10.99 9.32 10.38
N ASP A 215 11.14 8.54 9.30
CA ASP A 215 12.43 8.35 8.65
C ASP A 215 12.93 9.64 7.98
N LEU A 216 12.03 10.44 7.40
CA LEU A 216 12.37 11.75 6.86
C LEU A 216 12.86 12.72 7.96
N PHE A 217 12.24 12.72 9.14
CA PHE A 217 12.76 13.48 10.28
C PHE A 217 14.16 13.01 10.67
N ALA A 218 14.37 11.69 10.74
CA ALA A 218 15.69 11.12 11.05
C ALA A 218 16.73 11.47 9.97
N ALA A 219 16.37 11.39 8.69
CA ALA A 219 17.24 11.76 7.56
C ALA A 219 17.71 13.23 7.64
N LEU A 220 16.85 14.13 8.12
CA LEU A 220 17.17 15.53 8.35
C LEU A 220 17.80 15.81 9.74
N ARG A 221 18.01 14.76 10.56
CA ARG A 221 18.49 14.87 11.95
C ARG A 221 17.60 15.79 12.81
N LEU A 222 16.31 15.79 12.55
CA LEU A 222 15.31 16.55 13.28
C LEU A 222 14.50 15.61 14.18
N ARG A 223 13.99 16.16 15.27
CA ARG A 223 13.05 15.47 16.15
C ARG A 223 11.64 16.02 15.95
N ARG A 224 10.68 15.15 15.66
CA ARG A 224 9.28 15.56 15.58
C ARG A 224 8.79 16.01 16.97
N PRO A 225 8.11 17.17 17.08
CA PRO A 225 7.49 17.59 18.32
C PRO A 225 6.43 16.58 18.78
N LYS A 226 6.34 16.33 20.08
CA LYS A 226 5.47 15.30 20.65
C LYS A 226 3.98 15.46 20.30
N ASN A 227 3.53 16.72 20.16
CA ASN A 227 2.12 17.06 19.96
C ASN A 227 1.81 17.51 18.52
N SER A 228 2.67 17.19 17.54
CA SER A 228 2.48 17.56 16.13
C SER A 228 2.29 16.33 15.28
N LEU A 229 1.34 16.36 14.36
CA LEU A 229 1.26 15.38 13.28
C LEU A 229 2.40 15.62 12.30
N VAL A 230 2.84 14.59 11.59
CA VAL A 230 3.88 14.72 10.56
C VAL A 230 3.46 15.77 9.53
N TYR A 231 2.20 15.78 9.16
CA TYR A 231 1.61 16.67 8.15
C TYR A 231 1.59 18.14 8.55
N ASP A 232 1.56 18.43 9.85
CA ASP A 232 1.57 19.81 10.39
C ASP A 232 2.99 20.36 10.53
N THR A 233 3.99 19.60 10.11
CA THR A 233 5.39 20.00 10.25
C THR A 233 5.97 20.44 8.91
N PRO A 234 6.99 21.34 8.91
CA PRO A 234 7.67 21.76 7.69
C PRO A 234 8.21 20.60 6.86
N VAL A 235 8.66 19.50 7.52
CA VAL A 235 9.17 18.30 6.86
C VAL A 235 8.05 17.59 6.08
N GLY A 236 6.89 17.40 6.69
CA GLY A 236 5.73 16.81 6.03
C GLY A 236 5.24 17.66 4.87
N THR A 237 5.09 18.96 5.10
CA THR A 237 4.68 19.92 4.06
C THR A 237 5.64 19.91 2.87
N LEU A 238 6.95 19.95 3.13
CA LEU A 238 7.97 19.90 2.08
C LEU A 238 7.92 18.59 1.28
N ALA A 239 7.78 17.45 1.97
CA ALA A 239 7.65 16.15 1.31
C ALA A 239 6.46 16.11 0.35
N TYR A 240 5.30 16.64 0.75
CA TYR A 240 4.14 16.75 -0.13
C TYR A 240 4.39 17.67 -1.32
N GLN A 241 5.02 18.83 -1.11
CA GLN A 241 5.32 19.77 -2.19
C GLN A 241 6.30 19.22 -3.21
N LEU A 242 7.21 18.34 -2.81
CA LEU A 242 8.19 17.74 -3.71
C LEU A 242 7.65 16.55 -4.51
N LEU A 243 6.52 15.98 -4.09
CA LEU A 243 5.87 14.84 -4.76
C LEU A 243 4.62 15.24 -5.57
N GLY A 244 4.07 16.40 -5.33
CA GLY A 244 2.90 16.94 -6.05
C GLY A 244 3.28 17.78 -7.23
#